data_f1cd8ba85552977656de391933e639a1
#
_entry.id   f1cd8ba85552977656de391933e639a1
#
_cell.length_a   1.000
_cell.length_b   1.000
_cell.length_c   1.000
_cell.angle_alpha   90.00
_cell.angle_beta   90.00
_cell.angle_gamma   90.00
#
_symmetry.space_group_name_H-M   'P 1'
#
loop_
_entity.id
_entity.type
_entity.pdbx_description
1 polymer ?
#
loop_
_entity_poly.entity_id
_entity_poly.type
_entity_poly.pdbx_seq_one_letter_code
_entity_poly.pdbx_strand_id
1 'polypeptide(L)'
;MELVNFDHMGKKRIVKQTAEELAREGEALATKRAEAEREVRAPAGVRRGVAHVLATYNNTMITVTDERGNVLGWSSAGTLGFKGTKKATPFAAARVAETVAEKVRKIGLEEVVVLVKGVGSGRESAIRALSNRGLNITFIKDVTPLPHNGPRPKKVRRV
;
A
#
# COMPACT_ATOMS: atom_id res chain seq x y z
N MET A 1 -23.08 58.99 -7.60
CA MET A 1 -22.58 58.37 -6.35
C MET A 1 -22.99 56.93 -6.39
N GLU A 2 -22.20 56.14 -7.12
CA GLU A 2 -22.46 54.70 -7.37
C GLU A 2 -21.90 53.88 -6.23
N LEU A 3 -22.79 53.12 -5.58
CA LEU A 3 -22.41 52.14 -4.56
C LEU A 3 -21.83 50.89 -5.22
N VAL A 4 -20.54 50.68 -5.04
CA VAL A 4 -19.82 49.48 -5.47
C VAL A 4 -20.23 48.31 -4.59
N ASN A 5 -20.95 47.37 -5.18
CA ASN A 5 -21.31 46.08 -4.54
C ASN A 5 -20.08 45.19 -4.46
N PHE A 6 -19.55 45.02 -3.25
CA PHE A 6 -18.55 44.01 -2.89
C PHE A 6 -19.26 42.70 -2.47
N ASP A 7 -19.70 41.91 -3.44
CA ASP A 7 -20.26 40.58 -3.15
C ASP A 7 -19.70 39.53 -4.11
N HIS A 8 -18.39 39.25 -3.98
CA HIS A 8 -17.75 38.10 -4.65
C HIS A 8 -16.78 37.37 -3.70
N MET A 9 -17.29 36.93 -2.55
CA MET A 9 -16.62 35.90 -1.76
C MET A 9 -17.36 34.57 -2.01
N GLY A 10 -16.70 33.69 -2.78
CA GLY A 10 -17.25 32.45 -3.33
C GLY A 10 -17.87 31.52 -2.30
N LYS A 11 -19.18 31.57 -2.16
CA LYS A 11 -19.96 30.50 -1.52
C LYS A 11 -19.87 29.27 -2.42
N LYS A 12 -19.08 28.25 -2.04
CA LYS A 12 -19.17 26.91 -2.63
C LYS A 12 -20.62 26.46 -2.55
N ARG A 13 -21.30 26.39 -3.70
CA ARG A 13 -22.61 25.80 -3.82
C ARG A 13 -22.49 24.32 -3.45
N ILE A 14 -23.00 23.93 -2.31
CA ILE A 14 -23.18 22.52 -1.97
C ILE A 14 -24.32 22.05 -2.85
N VAL A 15 -23.98 21.38 -3.95
CA VAL A 15 -24.96 20.68 -4.78
C VAL A 15 -25.48 19.52 -3.93
N LYS A 16 -26.72 19.60 -3.50
CA LYS A 16 -27.40 18.47 -2.84
C LYS A 16 -27.62 17.43 -3.95
N GLN A 17 -26.78 16.40 -3.95
CA GLN A 17 -26.97 15.24 -4.81
C GLN A 17 -28.30 14.58 -4.43
N THR A 18 -29.10 14.26 -5.42
CA THR A 18 -30.36 13.56 -5.20
C THR A 18 -30.11 12.14 -4.76
N ALA A 19 -31.02 11.54 -4.00
CA ALA A 19 -30.87 10.17 -3.50
C ALA A 19 -30.61 9.15 -4.65
N GLU A 20 -31.15 9.44 -5.85
CA GLU A 20 -30.93 8.63 -7.05
C GLU A 20 -29.50 8.73 -7.62
N GLU A 21 -28.87 9.91 -7.56
CA GLU A 21 -27.47 10.09 -7.97
C GLU A 21 -26.51 9.36 -7.02
N LEU A 22 -26.75 9.43 -5.71
CA LEU A 22 -25.99 8.69 -4.70
C LEU A 22 -26.14 7.18 -4.87
N ALA A 23 -27.33 6.69 -5.23
CA ALA A 23 -27.55 5.28 -5.50
C ALA A 23 -26.79 4.82 -6.76
N ARG A 24 -26.82 5.59 -7.85
CA ARG A 24 -26.08 5.31 -9.10
C ARG A 24 -24.55 5.35 -8.89
N GLU A 25 -24.05 6.30 -8.11
CA GLU A 25 -22.63 6.34 -7.74
C GLU A 25 -22.24 5.14 -6.86
N GLY A 26 -23.12 4.73 -5.95
CA GLY A 26 -22.93 3.53 -5.13
C GLY A 26 -22.84 2.24 -5.97
N GLU A 27 -23.74 2.08 -6.94
CA GLU A 27 -23.73 0.95 -7.88
C GLU A 27 -22.51 0.99 -8.81
N ALA A 28 -22.13 2.14 -9.32
CA ALA A 28 -20.94 2.30 -10.16
C ALA A 28 -19.63 2.03 -9.39
N LEU A 29 -19.58 2.36 -8.10
CA LEU A 29 -18.47 2.00 -7.22
C LEU A 29 -18.45 0.51 -6.88
N ALA A 30 -19.60 -0.11 -6.71
CA ALA A 30 -19.72 -1.55 -6.46
C ALA A 30 -19.34 -2.36 -7.71
N THR A 31 -19.75 -1.94 -8.91
CA THR A 31 -19.33 -2.59 -10.16
C THR A 31 -17.83 -2.44 -10.43
N LYS A 32 -17.26 -1.25 -10.22
CA LYS A 32 -15.81 -1.04 -10.31
C LYS A 32 -15.01 -1.86 -9.30
N ARG A 33 -15.54 -2.05 -8.08
CA ARG A 33 -14.93 -2.94 -7.08
C ARG A 33 -15.02 -4.40 -7.50
N ALA A 34 -16.15 -4.84 -8.03
CA ALA A 34 -16.34 -6.19 -8.54
C ALA A 34 -15.46 -6.49 -9.76
N GLU A 35 -15.26 -5.51 -10.65
CA GLU A 35 -14.34 -5.62 -11.79
C GLU A 35 -12.88 -5.66 -11.32
N ALA A 36 -12.47 -4.80 -10.39
CA ALA A 36 -11.14 -4.82 -9.79
C ALA A 36 -10.85 -6.14 -9.03
N GLU A 37 -11.87 -6.76 -8.42
CA GLU A 37 -11.74 -8.09 -7.82
C GLU A 37 -11.66 -9.21 -8.88
N ARG A 38 -12.27 -9.04 -10.05
CA ARG A 38 -12.16 -9.99 -11.17
C ARG A 38 -10.81 -9.93 -11.90
N GLU A 39 -10.19 -8.75 -12.00
CA GLU A 39 -8.86 -8.58 -12.62
C GLU A 39 -7.72 -9.22 -11.81
N VAL A 40 -7.90 -9.48 -10.54
CA VAL A 40 -6.94 -10.22 -9.70
C VAL A 40 -7.19 -11.73 -9.79
N ARG A 41 -7.48 -12.26 -10.98
CA ARG A 41 -7.35 -13.70 -11.25
C ARG A 41 -5.88 -14.03 -11.39
N ALA A 42 -5.21 -14.24 -10.27
CA ALA A 42 -3.91 -14.88 -10.27
C ALA A 42 -4.05 -16.28 -10.90
N PRO A 43 -3.02 -16.71 -11.63
CA PRO A 43 -3.00 -18.05 -12.19
C PRO A 43 -3.19 -19.06 -11.06
N ALA A 44 -4.19 -19.91 -11.18
CA ALA A 44 -4.48 -20.97 -10.23
C ALA A 44 -3.22 -21.84 -10.06
N GLY A 45 -2.72 -21.98 -8.82
CA GLY A 45 -1.61 -22.88 -8.51
C GLY A 45 -0.30 -22.25 -8.05
N VAL A 46 -0.25 -20.94 -7.78
CA VAL A 46 0.96 -20.32 -7.21
C VAL A 46 1.01 -20.60 -5.71
N ARG A 47 1.77 -21.62 -5.30
CA ARG A 47 1.98 -21.93 -3.87
C ARG A 47 3.15 -21.20 -3.26
N ARG A 48 4.14 -20.81 -4.06
CA ARG A 48 5.38 -20.14 -3.63
C ARG A 48 5.48 -18.75 -4.23
N GLY A 49 6.00 -17.81 -3.44
CA GLY A 49 6.17 -16.45 -3.89
C GLY A 49 7.26 -15.69 -3.12
N VAL A 50 7.50 -14.46 -3.54
CA VAL A 50 8.49 -13.57 -2.95
C VAL A 50 7.78 -12.32 -2.39
N ALA A 51 7.95 -12.06 -1.10
CA ALA A 51 7.45 -10.85 -0.47
C ALA A 51 8.56 -9.80 -0.38
N HIS A 52 8.40 -8.71 -1.09
CA HIS A 52 9.27 -7.56 -1.06
C HIS A 52 8.77 -6.56 -0.02
N VAL A 53 9.49 -6.42 1.10
CA VAL A 53 9.18 -5.47 2.16
C VAL A 53 10.09 -4.26 2.03
N LEU A 54 9.55 -3.12 1.63
CA LEU A 54 10.25 -1.85 1.57
C LEU A 54 9.85 -1.00 2.79
N ALA A 55 10.77 -0.83 3.73
CA ALA A 55 10.59 -0.01 4.92
C ALA A 55 11.53 1.19 4.89
N THR A 56 10.99 2.37 4.61
CA THR A 56 11.70 3.65 4.65
C THR A 56 11.37 4.41 5.93
N TYR A 57 12.08 5.51 6.21
CA TYR A 57 11.77 6.39 7.33
C TYR A 57 10.37 7.00 7.29
N ASN A 58 9.75 7.10 6.11
CA ASN A 58 8.47 7.79 5.93
C ASN A 58 7.32 6.88 5.50
N ASN A 59 7.59 5.63 5.10
CA ASN A 59 6.56 4.73 4.58
C ASN A 59 6.97 3.27 4.68
N THR A 60 5.97 2.38 4.75
CA THR A 60 6.15 0.94 4.58
C THR A 60 5.27 0.48 3.42
N MET A 61 5.85 -0.29 2.50
CA MET A 61 5.19 -0.91 1.36
C MET A 61 5.55 -2.38 1.30
N ILE A 62 4.58 -3.23 0.99
CA ILE A 62 4.77 -4.66 0.80
C ILE A 62 4.18 -5.05 -0.55
N THR A 63 4.97 -5.73 -1.35
CA THR A 63 4.56 -6.29 -2.64
C THR A 63 4.89 -7.77 -2.64
N VAL A 64 3.92 -8.60 -2.98
CA VAL A 64 4.13 -10.04 -3.14
C VAL A 64 4.05 -10.41 -4.61
N THR A 65 5.05 -11.15 -5.06
CA THR A 65 5.17 -11.61 -6.43
C THR A 65 5.25 -13.14 -6.49
N ASP A 66 5.03 -13.71 -7.65
CA ASP A 66 5.40 -15.09 -7.93
C ASP A 66 6.91 -15.23 -8.13
N GLU A 67 7.40 -16.44 -8.39
CA GLU A 67 8.81 -16.71 -8.69
C GLU A 67 9.28 -16.06 -10.01
N ARG A 68 8.35 -15.73 -10.91
CA ARG A 68 8.63 -15.08 -12.20
C ARG A 68 8.66 -13.55 -12.10
N GLY A 69 8.27 -12.98 -10.94
CA GLY A 69 8.22 -11.54 -10.70
C GLY A 69 6.87 -10.88 -11.00
N ASN A 70 5.83 -11.64 -11.36
CA ASN A 70 4.49 -11.06 -11.54
C ASN A 70 3.88 -10.71 -10.19
N VAL A 71 3.29 -9.53 -10.08
CA VAL A 71 2.70 -9.05 -8.82
C VAL A 71 1.38 -9.77 -8.54
N LEU A 72 1.31 -10.47 -7.41
CA LEU A 72 0.11 -11.13 -6.90
C LEU A 72 -0.73 -10.20 -6.01
N GLY A 73 -0.07 -9.34 -5.26
CA GLY A 73 -0.74 -8.39 -4.40
C GLY A 73 0.23 -7.38 -3.79
N TRP A 74 -0.28 -6.20 -3.51
CA TRP A 74 0.50 -5.16 -2.86
C TRP A 74 -0.36 -4.29 -1.95
N SER A 75 0.28 -3.64 -1.01
CA SER A 75 -0.31 -2.58 -0.19
C SER A 75 0.78 -1.67 0.37
N SER A 76 0.39 -0.47 0.77
CA SER A 76 1.26 0.48 1.46
C SER A 76 0.52 1.14 2.62
N ALA A 77 1.25 1.75 3.55
CA ALA A 77 0.62 2.47 4.64
C ALA A 77 -0.28 3.62 4.16
N GLY A 78 0.07 4.24 3.02
CA GLY A 78 -0.74 5.29 2.42
C GLY A 78 -2.09 4.78 1.86
N THR A 79 -2.13 3.59 1.26
CA THR A 79 -3.37 2.99 0.75
C THR A 79 -4.34 2.59 1.85
N LEU A 80 -3.84 2.34 3.07
CA LEU A 80 -4.64 2.05 4.26
C LEU A 80 -5.12 3.31 5.01
N GLY A 81 -4.86 4.50 4.45
CA GLY A 81 -5.31 5.76 5.02
C GLY A 81 -4.40 6.37 6.08
N PHE A 82 -3.22 5.79 6.35
CA PHE A 82 -2.25 6.42 7.23
C PHE A 82 -1.68 7.69 6.59
N LYS A 83 -1.57 8.77 7.35
CA LYS A 83 -1.07 10.08 6.87
C LYS A 83 0.18 10.51 7.64
N GLY A 84 1.03 11.31 6.99
CA GLY A 84 2.23 11.89 7.60
C GLY A 84 3.21 10.85 8.14
N THR A 85 3.78 11.10 9.31
CA THR A 85 4.78 10.26 9.98
C THR A 85 4.24 8.90 10.43
N LYS A 86 2.93 8.76 10.62
CA LYS A 86 2.26 7.51 11.04
C LYS A 86 2.45 6.37 10.04
N LYS A 87 2.80 6.64 8.78
CA LYS A 87 3.01 5.63 7.73
C LYS A 87 4.25 4.74 7.96
N ALA A 88 5.24 5.22 8.69
CA ALA A 88 6.48 4.49 8.98
C ALA A 88 6.45 3.73 10.30
N THR A 89 5.34 3.78 11.03
CA THR A 89 5.24 3.11 12.33
C THR A 89 5.16 1.58 12.20
N PRO A 90 5.67 0.82 13.20
CA PRO A 90 5.53 -0.63 13.25
C PRO A 90 4.08 -1.11 13.17
N PHE A 91 3.16 -0.36 13.77
CA PHE A 91 1.72 -0.63 13.69
C PHE A 91 1.19 -0.55 12.26
N ALA A 92 1.54 0.52 11.52
CA ALA A 92 1.13 0.65 10.12
C ALA A 92 1.72 -0.48 9.26
N ALA A 93 2.98 -0.86 9.49
CA ALA A 93 3.63 -1.95 8.80
C ALA A 93 2.92 -3.30 9.03
N ALA A 94 2.51 -3.59 10.27
CA ALA A 94 1.73 -4.79 10.58
C ALA A 94 0.38 -4.79 9.84
N ARG A 95 -0.34 -3.68 9.82
CA ARG A 95 -1.61 -3.55 9.08
C ARG A 95 -1.44 -3.72 7.57
N VAL A 96 -0.38 -3.18 6.99
CA VAL A 96 -0.04 -3.40 5.57
C VAL A 96 0.19 -4.89 5.29
N ALA A 97 0.97 -5.55 6.14
CA ALA A 97 1.27 -6.97 6.02
C ALA A 97 0.00 -7.85 6.13
N GLU A 98 -0.88 -7.56 7.09
CA GLU A 98 -2.17 -8.23 7.25
C GLU A 98 -3.01 -8.13 5.97
N THR A 99 -3.19 -6.92 5.44
CA THR A 99 -3.97 -6.68 4.23
C THR A 99 -3.40 -7.41 3.00
N VAL A 100 -2.07 -7.44 2.86
CA VAL A 100 -1.42 -8.16 1.76
C VAL A 100 -1.56 -9.67 1.95
N ALA A 101 -1.33 -10.18 3.15
CA ALA A 101 -1.48 -11.60 3.45
C ALA A 101 -2.90 -12.11 3.16
N GLU A 102 -3.93 -11.35 3.50
CA GLU A 102 -5.32 -11.69 3.17
C GLU A 102 -5.57 -11.76 1.66
N LYS A 103 -5.00 -10.83 0.89
CA LYS A 103 -5.11 -10.82 -0.58
C LYS A 103 -4.44 -12.06 -1.20
N VAL A 104 -3.20 -12.35 -0.80
CA VAL A 104 -2.43 -13.45 -1.43
C VAL A 104 -2.88 -14.84 -0.97
N ARG A 105 -3.43 -14.97 0.24
CA ARG A 105 -4.06 -16.22 0.69
C ARG A 105 -5.30 -16.58 -0.12
N LYS A 106 -6.10 -15.61 -0.55
CA LYS A 106 -7.24 -15.84 -1.46
C LYS A 106 -6.79 -16.44 -2.80
N ILE A 107 -5.55 -16.20 -3.19
CA ILE A 107 -4.91 -16.71 -4.41
C ILE A 107 -4.36 -18.14 -4.22
N GLY A 108 -4.17 -18.58 -2.96
CA GLY A 108 -3.64 -19.88 -2.61
C GLY A 108 -2.14 -19.90 -2.30
N LEU A 109 -1.51 -18.73 -2.05
CA LEU A 109 -0.11 -18.65 -1.68
C LEU A 109 0.11 -19.17 -0.25
N GLU A 110 1.03 -20.12 -0.07
CA GLU A 110 1.35 -20.77 1.21
C GLU A 110 2.76 -20.45 1.69
N GLU A 111 3.74 -20.48 0.80
CA GLU A 111 5.16 -20.30 1.11
C GLU A 111 5.68 -18.99 0.55
N VAL A 112 6.49 -18.27 1.35
CA VAL A 112 7.01 -16.97 0.96
C VAL A 112 8.48 -16.81 1.36
N VAL A 113 9.30 -16.35 0.41
CA VAL A 113 10.63 -15.81 0.65
C VAL A 113 10.50 -14.32 0.92
N VAL A 114 11.03 -13.82 2.01
CA VAL A 114 10.92 -12.40 2.37
C VAL A 114 12.22 -11.67 2.04
N LEU A 115 12.13 -10.68 1.16
CA LEU A 115 13.21 -9.77 0.80
C LEU A 115 12.95 -8.40 1.45
N VAL A 116 13.79 -8.02 2.40
CA VAL A 116 13.64 -6.77 3.14
C VAL A 116 14.59 -5.72 2.59
N LYS A 117 14.08 -4.50 2.37
CA LYS A 117 14.86 -3.37 1.88
C LYS A 117 14.56 -2.12 2.69
N GLY A 118 15.61 -1.38 3.08
CA GLY A 118 15.51 -0.11 3.78
C GLY A 118 15.73 -0.20 5.29
N VAL A 119 15.71 0.92 5.97
CA VAL A 119 16.11 1.08 7.39
C VAL A 119 14.96 1.52 8.30
N GLY A 120 13.72 1.51 7.80
CA GLY A 120 12.54 1.92 8.57
C GLY A 120 12.19 0.97 9.72
N SER A 121 11.55 1.50 10.77
CA SER A 121 11.14 0.75 11.96
C SER A 121 10.07 -0.32 11.71
N GLY A 122 9.44 -0.30 10.53
CA GLY A 122 8.40 -1.27 10.14
C GLY A 122 8.92 -2.63 9.67
N ARG A 123 10.24 -2.83 9.52
CA ARG A 123 10.86 -4.06 8.98
C ARG A 123 10.40 -5.33 9.69
N GLU A 124 10.71 -5.43 10.99
CA GLU A 124 10.41 -6.62 11.80
C GLU A 124 8.91 -6.83 11.97
N SER A 125 8.16 -5.75 12.19
CA SER A 125 6.72 -5.81 12.39
C SER A 125 6.00 -6.35 11.16
N ALA A 126 6.46 -5.99 9.95
CA ALA A 126 5.95 -6.52 8.69
C ALA A 126 6.19 -8.04 8.58
N ILE A 127 7.41 -8.51 8.87
CA ILE A 127 7.78 -9.93 8.79
C ILE A 127 6.92 -10.74 9.79
N ARG A 128 6.87 -10.31 11.05
CA ARG A 128 6.07 -10.97 12.08
C ARG A 128 4.59 -11.05 11.71
N ALA A 129 4.04 -9.98 11.16
CA ALA A 129 2.64 -9.93 10.77
C ALA A 129 2.33 -10.85 9.58
N LEU A 130 3.23 -11.00 8.59
CA LEU A 130 3.07 -11.96 7.49
C LEU A 130 3.01 -13.40 8.03
N SER A 131 3.92 -13.77 8.94
CA SER A 131 3.93 -15.09 9.58
C SER A 131 2.66 -15.33 10.42
N ASN A 132 2.26 -14.37 11.24
CA ASN A 132 1.07 -14.47 12.09
C ASN A 132 -0.23 -14.64 11.30
N ARG A 133 -0.27 -14.18 10.04
CA ARG A 133 -1.42 -14.35 9.14
C ARG A 133 -1.37 -15.66 8.35
N GLY A 134 -0.46 -16.57 8.71
CA GLY A 134 -0.41 -17.94 8.21
C GLY A 134 0.29 -18.12 6.87
N LEU A 135 1.20 -17.19 6.51
CA LEU A 135 2.16 -17.40 5.45
C LEU A 135 3.40 -18.08 6.02
N ASN A 136 3.81 -19.20 5.44
CA ASN A 136 5.02 -19.91 5.82
C ASN A 136 6.25 -19.20 5.24
N ILE A 137 7.07 -18.60 6.10
CA ILE A 137 8.29 -17.90 5.70
C ILE A 137 9.43 -18.91 5.64
N THR A 138 9.90 -19.22 4.43
CA THR A 138 10.98 -20.19 4.20
C THR A 138 12.35 -19.55 4.33
N PHE A 139 12.50 -18.28 3.94
CA PHE A 139 13.78 -17.57 3.96
C PHE A 139 13.60 -16.07 4.11
N ILE A 140 14.51 -15.41 4.80
CA ILE A 140 14.54 -13.95 4.97
C ILE A 140 15.91 -13.44 4.52
N LYS A 141 15.91 -12.46 3.60
CA LYS A 141 17.15 -11.83 3.11
C LYS A 141 17.02 -10.31 3.16
N ASP A 142 18.08 -9.66 3.64
CA ASP A 142 18.24 -8.21 3.50
C ASP A 142 18.88 -7.89 2.15
N VAL A 143 18.18 -7.07 1.35
CA VAL A 143 18.60 -6.62 0.03
C VAL A 143 18.78 -5.10 -0.01
N THR A 144 19.02 -4.48 1.14
CA THR A 144 19.26 -3.04 1.22
C THR A 144 20.55 -2.70 0.45
N PRO A 145 20.49 -1.85 -0.59
CA PRO A 145 21.65 -1.51 -1.40
C PRO A 145 22.64 -0.66 -0.59
N LEU A 146 23.86 -1.10 -0.53
CA LEU A 146 24.98 -0.34 0.02
C LEU A 146 25.88 0.12 -1.14
N PRO A 147 25.94 1.42 -1.47
CA PRO A 147 26.75 1.89 -2.56
C PRO A 147 28.26 1.77 -2.21
N HIS A 148 29.03 1.16 -3.11
CA HIS A 148 30.47 1.10 -3.04
C HIS A 148 31.05 2.27 -3.86
N ASN A 149 31.41 3.38 -3.20
CA ASN A 149 31.92 4.59 -3.83
C ASN A 149 30.99 5.16 -4.94
N GLY A 150 29.68 5.17 -4.63
CA GLY A 150 28.63 5.67 -5.53
C GLY A 150 28.55 7.21 -5.60
N PRO A 151 27.55 7.77 -6.29
CA PRO A 151 27.36 9.20 -6.41
C PRO A 151 27.09 9.85 -5.05
N ARG A 152 27.66 11.05 -4.86
CA ARG A 152 27.46 11.83 -3.64
C ARG A 152 25.99 12.17 -3.43
N PRO A 153 25.42 11.99 -2.22
CA PRO A 153 24.03 12.40 -1.93
C PRO A 153 23.86 13.91 -2.07
N LYS A 154 22.63 14.34 -2.34
CA LYS A 154 22.27 15.77 -2.41
C LYS A 154 22.59 16.47 -1.10
N LYS A 155 22.92 17.76 -1.18
CA LYS A 155 23.11 18.63 -0.01
C LYS A 155 21.87 18.59 0.89
N VAL A 156 22.08 18.39 2.20
CA VAL A 156 21.01 18.38 3.18
C VAL A 156 20.31 19.74 3.19
N ARG A 157 18.98 19.74 3.12
CA ARG A 157 18.19 20.97 3.24
C ARG A 157 18.34 21.51 4.67
N ARG A 158 18.73 22.77 4.79
CA ARG A 158 18.65 23.50 6.05
C ARG A 158 17.20 23.98 6.22
N VAL A 159 16.55 23.58 7.29
CA VAL A 159 15.20 24.02 7.68
C VAL A 159 15.38 24.99 8.82
#